data_eca518d4b35ad13ebd9b1d7c7dc649c1
#
_entry.id   eca518d4b35ad13ebd9b1d7c7dc649c1
#
_cell.length_a   1.000
_cell.length_b   1.000
_cell.length_c   1.000
_cell.angle_alpha   90.00
_cell.angle_beta   90.00
_cell.angle_gamma   90.00
#
_symmetry.space_group_name_H-M   'P 1'
#
loop_
_entity.id
_entity.type
_entity.pdbx_description
1 polymer ?
#
loop_
_entity_poly.entity_id
_entity_poly.type
_entity_poly.pdbx_seq_one_letter_code
_entity_poly.pdbx_strand_id
1 'polypeptide(L)'
;AKVREASREWDGWINVPSLKSHGGANLTITIKNHMGIVWDRGFFHQNDLQQCIADICTLQKKAVLNVVDAYRIMKTNGPRGRSASDVVLAKGLFISPDIVAVDTAAAKFFNQVREMPLDTVGHLANGEALKIGTMNIDKLNVKRIKM
;
A
#
# COMPACT_ATOMS: atom_id res chain seq x y z
N ALA A 1 15.71 8.22 -8.08
CA ALA A 1 14.61 9.16 -7.81
C ALA A 1 15.01 10.17 -6.74
N LYS A 2 14.58 11.42 -6.87
CA LYS A 2 14.81 12.45 -5.85
C LYS A 2 13.69 12.37 -4.81
N VAL A 3 14.06 12.28 -3.54
CA VAL A 3 13.15 12.30 -2.40
C VAL A 3 13.02 13.72 -1.86
N ARG A 4 11.84 14.10 -1.38
CA ARG A 4 11.58 15.40 -0.79
C ARG A 4 12.45 15.61 0.45
N GLU A 5 13.14 16.74 0.55
CA GLU A 5 14.09 17.04 1.63
C GLU A 5 13.42 16.96 3.01
N ALA A 6 12.25 17.54 3.17
CA ALA A 6 11.48 17.49 4.42
C ALA A 6 11.31 16.06 5.00
N SER A 7 11.24 15.03 4.14
CA SER A 7 11.12 13.64 4.60
C SER A 7 12.38 13.11 5.30
N ARG A 8 13.53 13.79 5.15
CA ARG A 8 14.81 13.43 5.79
C ARG A 8 14.91 13.95 7.22
N GLU A 9 14.16 15.01 7.53
CA GLU A 9 14.21 15.71 8.82
C GLU A 9 13.26 15.12 9.86
N TRP A 10 12.29 14.28 9.44
CA TRP A 10 11.32 13.68 10.34
C TRP A 10 11.99 12.67 11.30
N ASP A 11 11.64 12.71 12.58
CA ASP A 11 12.06 11.71 13.57
C ASP A 11 11.37 10.36 13.35
N GLY A 12 10.12 10.40 12.93
CA GLY A 12 9.28 9.25 12.56
C GLY A 12 8.02 9.73 11.86
N TRP A 13 7.27 8.81 11.24
CA TRP A 13 6.03 9.13 10.55
C TRP A 13 5.07 7.93 10.55
N ILE A 14 3.80 8.24 10.41
CA ILE A 14 2.72 7.26 10.27
C ILE A 14 2.21 7.31 8.85
N ASN A 15 2.10 6.17 8.20
CA ASN A 15 1.62 6.04 6.84
C ASN A 15 0.13 5.68 6.86
N VAL A 16 -0.73 6.56 6.36
CA VAL A 16 -2.19 6.42 6.42
C VAL A 16 -2.82 6.47 5.02
N PRO A 17 -2.70 5.43 4.21
CA PRO A 17 -3.34 5.35 2.90
C PRO A 17 -4.78 4.87 2.96
N SER A 18 -5.58 5.26 1.95
CA SER A 18 -6.86 4.61 1.67
C SER A 18 -6.67 3.45 0.69
N LEU A 19 -7.34 2.31 0.96
CA LEU A 19 -7.34 1.14 0.08
C LEU A 19 -8.14 1.42 -1.18
N LYS A 20 -7.50 1.28 -2.35
CA LYS A 20 -8.14 1.55 -3.64
C LYS A 20 -7.48 0.84 -4.80
N SER A 21 -8.26 0.55 -5.85
CA SER A 21 -7.74 0.11 -7.15
C SER A 21 -6.83 1.17 -7.77
N HIS A 22 -5.92 0.74 -8.63
CA HIS A 22 -5.02 1.62 -9.37
C HIS A 22 -4.68 1.02 -10.74
N GLY A 23 -4.78 1.82 -11.80
CA GLY A 23 -4.57 1.32 -13.17
C GLY A 23 -3.18 0.73 -13.41
N GLY A 24 -2.11 1.38 -12.93
CA GLY A 24 -0.74 0.90 -13.17
C GLY A 24 -0.16 0.00 -12.07
N ALA A 25 -0.58 0.20 -10.80
CA ALA A 25 -0.04 -0.55 -9.66
C ALA A 25 -1.02 -1.62 -9.13
N ASN A 26 -2.16 -1.83 -9.78
CA ASN A 26 -3.29 -2.66 -9.38
C ASN A 26 -3.95 -2.20 -8.08
N LEU A 27 -3.20 -2.05 -7.00
CA LEU A 27 -3.69 -1.49 -5.73
C LEU A 27 -2.84 -0.30 -5.26
N THR A 28 -3.48 0.62 -4.57
CA THR A 28 -2.83 1.62 -3.74
C THR A 28 -3.07 1.25 -2.29
N ILE A 29 -1.99 0.97 -1.59
CA ILE A 29 -1.95 0.70 -0.15
C ILE A 29 -0.70 1.40 0.41
N THR A 30 -0.06 0.89 1.45
CA THR A 30 1.02 1.58 2.16
C THR A 30 2.32 1.67 1.35
N ILE A 31 2.74 0.56 0.68
CA ILE A 31 3.94 0.55 -0.17
C ILE A 31 3.79 1.59 -1.28
N LYS A 32 2.67 1.58 -2.01
CA LYS A 32 2.40 2.54 -3.09
C LYS A 32 2.30 3.99 -2.57
N ASN A 33 1.80 4.18 -1.35
CA ASN A 33 1.65 5.52 -0.76
C ASN A 33 2.99 6.22 -0.52
N HIS A 34 4.08 5.46 -0.29
CA HIS A 34 5.45 5.99 -0.18
C HIS A 34 5.89 6.78 -1.40
N MET A 35 5.34 6.50 -2.58
CA MET A 35 5.60 7.30 -3.76
C MET A 35 5.25 8.79 -3.57
N GLY A 36 4.45 9.13 -2.54
CA GLY A 36 4.14 10.50 -2.15
C GLY A 36 5.34 11.35 -1.74
N ILE A 37 6.41 10.73 -1.23
CA ILE A 37 7.65 11.42 -0.86
C ILE A 37 8.61 11.65 -2.04
N VAL A 38 8.34 11.07 -3.19
CA VAL A 38 9.17 11.22 -4.40
C VAL A 38 8.83 12.52 -5.12
N TRP A 39 9.84 13.28 -5.49
CA TRP A 39 9.67 14.52 -6.26
C TRP A 39 9.26 14.23 -7.70
N ASP A 40 10.04 13.39 -8.40
CA ASP A 40 9.78 13.00 -9.79
C ASP A 40 9.10 11.63 -9.85
N ARG A 41 7.76 11.65 -9.85
CA ARG A 41 6.95 10.43 -9.96
C ARG A 41 6.83 9.92 -11.40
N GLY A 42 7.14 10.77 -12.39
CA GLY A 42 7.11 10.40 -13.80
C GLY A 42 8.08 9.27 -14.11
N PHE A 43 9.25 9.28 -13.49
CA PHE A 43 10.22 8.21 -13.59
C PHE A 43 9.64 6.83 -13.24
N PHE A 44 8.84 6.73 -12.17
CA PHE A 44 8.22 5.47 -11.73
C PHE A 44 7.23 4.92 -12.77
N HIS A 45 6.48 5.81 -13.43
CA HIS A 45 5.52 5.41 -14.45
C HIS A 45 6.17 5.05 -15.80
N GLN A 46 7.41 5.47 -16.03
CA GLN A 46 8.18 5.15 -17.22
C GLN A 46 9.04 3.88 -17.07
N ASN A 47 9.12 3.34 -15.85
CA ASN A 47 9.89 2.14 -15.53
C ASN A 47 8.98 1.07 -14.91
N ASP A 48 9.54 0.00 -14.35
CA ASP A 48 8.77 -0.98 -13.60
C ASP A 48 8.18 -0.34 -12.33
N LEU A 49 6.93 0.07 -12.41
CA LEU A 49 6.23 0.73 -11.32
C LEU A 49 6.17 -0.13 -10.07
N GLN A 50 5.95 -1.44 -10.22
CA GLN A 50 5.84 -2.37 -9.09
C GLN A 50 7.16 -2.47 -8.33
N GLN A 51 8.28 -2.54 -9.06
CA GLN A 51 9.61 -2.55 -8.46
C GLN A 51 9.95 -1.19 -7.85
N CYS A 52 9.75 -0.10 -8.58
CA CYS A 52 10.09 1.26 -8.12
C CYS A 52 9.39 1.65 -6.81
N ILE A 53 8.10 1.25 -6.62
CA ILE A 53 7.38 1.55 -5.38
C ILE A 53 7.81 0.68 -4.21
N ALA A 54 8.33 -0.52 -4.46
CA ALA A 54 8.95 -1.33 -3.42
C ALA A 54 10.33 -0.78 -3.03
N ASP A 55 11.14 -0.40 -4.03
CA ASP A 55 12.49 0.14 -3.82
C ASP A 55 12.46 1.41 -2.96
N ILE A 56 11.50 2.31 -3.17
CA ILE A 56 11.43 3.56 -2.38
C ILE A 56 11.21 3.28 -0.89
N CYS A 57 10.61 2.15 -0.54
CA CYS A 57 10.40 1.75 0.85
C CYS A 57 11.68 1.25 1.54
N THR A 58 12.77 1.03 0.80
CA THR A 58 14.08 0.71 1.37
C THR A 58 14.86 1.96 1.79
N LEU A 59 14.43 3.15 1.33
CA LEU A 59 15.09 4.40 1.63
C LEU A 59 14.74 4.88 3.03
N GLN A 60 15.78 5.02 3.85
CA GLN A 60 15.78 5.74 5.12
C GLN A 60 14.83 5.24 6.24
N LYS A 61 14.38 6.20 7.08
CA LYS A 61 13.53 5.94 8.24
C LYS A 61 12.21 5.32 7.79
N LYS A 62 11.95 4.11 8.26
CA LYS A 62 10.68 3.41 8.00
C LYS A 62 9.54 4.13 8.69
N ALA A 63 8.33 4.05 8.14
CA ALA A 63 7.13 4.40 8.89
C ALA A 63 7.09 3.57 10.19
N VAL A 64 6.87 4.25 11.31
CA VAL A 64 6.76 3.57 12.62
C VAL A 64 5.46 2.78 12.71
N LEU A 65 4.46 3.18 11.93
CA LEU A 65 3.16 2.52 11.86
C LEU A 65 2.54 2.74 10.50
N ASN A 66 1.85 1.73 9.99
CA ASN A 66 1.04 1.80 8.79
C ASN A 66 -0.42 1.55 9.18
N VAL A 67 -1.31 2.46 8.78
CA VAL A 67 -2.75 2.42 9.07
C VAL A 67 -3.51 2.50 7.76
N VAL A 68 -4.08 1.39 7.31
CA VAL A 68 -4.83 1.33 6.05
C VAL A 68 -6.30 1.60 6.31
N ASP A 69 -6.79 2.73 5.80
CA ASP A 69 -8.22 3.02 5.75
C ASP A 69 -8.87 2.19 4.64
N ALA A 70 -9.67 1.21 5.03
CA ALA A 70 -10.51 0.39 4.19
C ALA A 70 -12.00 0.52 4.56
N TYR A 71 -12.39 1.63 5.20
CA TYR A 71 -13.77 1.89 5.55
C TYR A 71 -14.64 2.05 4.30
N ARG A 72 -14.14 2.84 3.34
CA ARG A 72 -14.69 2.94 1.99
C ARG A 72 -13.60 2.58 0.99
N ILE A 73 -13.84 1.54 0.20
CA ILE A 73 -12.89 1.04 -0.78
C ILE A 73 -13.30 1.50 -2.17
N MET A 74 -12.40 2.15 -2.89
CA MET A 74 -12.59 2.38 -4.32
C MET A 74 -12.21 1.11 -5.08
N LYS A 75 -13.20 0.32 -5.46
CA LYS A 75 -13.01 -0.99 -6.10
C LYS A 75 -12.68 -0.90 -7.58
N THR A 76 -13.10 0.16 -8.28
CA THR A 76 -12.92 0.36 -9.73
C THR A 76 -12.45 1.79 -10.03
N ASN A 77 -11.94 2.00 -11.24
CA ASN A 77 -11.54 3.30 -11.79
C ASN A 77 -10.58 4.13 -10.91
N GLY A 78 -9.83 3.46 -9.99
CA GLY A 78 -8.83 4.15 -9.18
C GLY A 78 -7.62 4.64 -9.99
N PRO A 79 -6.93 5.66 -9.50
CA PRO A 79 -7.04 6.24 -8.16
C PRO A 79 -8.09 7.36 -8.00
N ARG A 80 -8.72 7.81 -9.08
CA ARG A 80 -9.61 9.01 -9.05
C ARG A 80 -11.09 8.67 -8.94
N GLY A 81 -11.51 7.51 -9.46
CA GLY A 81 -12.90 7.14 -9.62
C GLY A 81 -13.58 7.90 -10.76
N ARG A 82 -14.78 7.46 -11.14
CA ARG A 82 -15.65 8.10 -12.15
C ARG A 82 -17.05 8.34 -11.62
N SER A 83 -17.50 7.51 -10.68
CA SER A 83 -18.85 7.61 -10.11
C SER A 83 -18.88 7.06 -8.68
N ALA A 84 -19.98 7.31 -7.97
CA ALA A 84 -20.21 6.77 -6.63
C ALA A 84 -20.23 5.24 -6.60
N SER A 85 -20.60 4.58 -7.70
CA SER A 85 -20.60 3.11 -7.81
C SER A 85 -19.20 2.48 -7.78
N ASP A 86 -18.15 3.28 -8.01
CA ASP A 86 -16.77 2.83 -7.88
C ASP A 86 -16.37 2.53 -6.43
N VAL A 87 -17.14 3.04 -5.46
CA VAL A 87 -16.83 2.95 -4.04
C VAL A 87 -17.82 2.02 -3.33
N VAL A 88 -17.30 1.19 -2.43
CA VAL A 88 -18.09 0.30 -1.58
C VAL A 88 -17.78 0.56 -0.11
N LEU A 89 -18.81 0.46 0.73
CA LEU A 89 -18.69 0.54 2.18
C LEU A 89 -18.25 -0.83 2.73
N ALA A 90 -16.99 -0.96 3.14
CA ALA A 90 -16.41 -2.22 3.58
C ALA A 90 -16.11 -2.26 5.09
N LYS A 91 -16.02 -1.09 5.75
CA LYS A 91 -15.82 -0.92 7.19
C LYS A 91 -14.59 -1.64 7.75
N GLY A 92 -13.51 -1.68 6.95
CA GLY A 92 -12.23 -2.30 7.33
C GLY A 92 -11.21 -1.26 7.80
N LEU A 93 -10.33 -1.69 8.70
CA LEU A 93 -9.14 -0.95 9.14
C LEU A 93 -8.02 -1.95 9.39
N PHE A 94 -6.82 -1.67 8.88
CA PHE A 94 -5.65 -2.53 9.09
C PHE A 94 -4.50 -1.71 9.67
N ILE A 95 -3.83 -2.24 10.67
CA ILE A 95 -2.75 -1.55 11.38
C ILE A 95 -1.60 -2.53 11.57
N SER A 96 -0.38 -2.13 11.16
CA SER A 96 0.85 -2.91 11.40
C SER A 96 2.09 -2.04 11.27
N PRO A 97 3.16 -2.30 12.02
CA PRO A 97 4.48 -1.76 11.73
C PRO A 97 5.12 -2.42 10.48
N ASP A 98 4.72 -3.65 10.13
CA ASP A 98 5.19 -4.34 8.92
C ASP A 98 4.38 -3.89 7.70
N ILE A 99 5.05 -3.19 6.78
CA ILE A 99 4.45 -2.58 5.61
C ILE A 99 3.94 -3.61 4.58
N VAL A 100 4.65 -4.74 4.43
CA VAL A 100 4.24 -5.81 3.50
C VAL A 100 3.09 -6.62 4.09
N ALA A 101 3.14 -6.90 5.38
CA ALA A 101 2.08 -7.65 6.06
C ALA A 101 0.74 -6.91 6.03
N VAL A 102 0.74 -5.60 6.31
CA VAL A 102 -0.49 -4.81 6.29
C VAL A 102 -1.06 -4.71 4.89
N ASP A 103 -0.20 -4.53 3.88
CA ASP A 103 -0.62 -4.47 2.48
C ASP A 103 -1.14 -5.82 1.99
N THR A 104 -0.52 -6.93 2.40
CA THR A 104 -0.99 -8.29 2.10
C THR A 104 -2.37 -8.56 2.70
N ALA A 105 -2.58 -8.17 3.96
CA ALA A 105 -3.88 -8.33 4.61
C ALA A 105 -4.96 -7.48 3.92
N ALA A 106 -4.65 -6.23 3.61
CA ALA A 106 -5.56 -5.33 2.90
C ALA A 106 -5.86 -5.79 1.47
N ALA A 107 -4.87 -6.34 0.75
CA ALA A 107 -5.07 -6.90 -0.59
C ALA A 107 -5.95 -8.15 -0.56
N LYS A 108 -5.77 -9.06 0.41
CA LYS A 108 -6.69 -10.20 0.63
C LYS A 108 -8.12 -9.74 0.91
N PHE A 109 -8.28 -8.66 1.66
CA PHE A 109 -9.60 -8.07 1.93
C PHE A 109 -10.20 -7.43 0.68
N PHE A 110 -9.39 -6.72 -0.10
CA PHE A 110 -9.83 -6.15 -1.38
C PHE A 110 -10.32 -7.22 -2.35
N ASN A 111 -9.66 -8.39 -2.39
CA ASN A 111 -10.04 -9.51 -3.25
C ASN A 111 -11.45 -10.06 -2.94
N GLN A 112 -12.00 -9.83 -1.73
CA GLN A 112 -13.38 -10.17 -1.38
C GLN A 112 -14.41 -9.18 -1.97
N VAL A 113 -13.97 -7.96 -2.27
CA VAL A 113 -14.81 -6.89 -2.84
C VAL A 113 -14.75 -6.88 -4.36
N ARG A 114 -13.59 -7.13 -4.91
CA ARG A 114 -13.31 -7.26 -6.33
C ARG A 114 -12.14 -8.22 -6.53
N GLU A 115 -12.29 -9.16 -7.43
CA GLU A 115 -11.22 -10.10 -7.77
C GLU A 115 -9.92 -9.36 -8.13
N MET A 116 -8.89 -9.64 -7.34
CA MET A 116 -7.54 -9.08 -7.47
C MET A 116 -6.56 -10.07 -6.85
N PRO A 117 -6.13 -11.11 -7.60
CA PRO A 117 -5.17 -12.09 -7.10
C PRO A 117 -3.88 -11.42 -6.58
N LEU A 118 -3.32 -11.93 -5.47
CA LEU A 118 -2.16 -11.32 -4.82
C LEU A 118 -0.92 -11.25 -5.74
N ASP A 119 -0.75 -12.22 -6.62
CA ASP A 119 0.36 -12.27 -7.59
C ASP A 119 0.30 -11.13 -8.61
N THR A 120 -0.87 -10.54 -8.84
CA THR A 120 -1.02 -9.35 -9.70
C THR A 120 -0.54 -8.07 -9.01
N VAL A 121 -0.39 -8.09 -7.68
CA VAL A 121 0.07 -6.95 -6.89
C VAL A 121 1.57 -7.09 -6.64
N GLY A 122 2.36 -6.94 -7.71
CA GLY A 122 3.80 -7.30 -7.74
C GLY A 122 4.65 -6.62 -6.67
N HIS A 123 4.31 -5.41 -6.24
CA HIS A 123 5.06 -4.72 -5.19
C HIS A 123 5.00 -5.41 -3.81
N LEU A 124 4.06 -6.33 -3.57
CA LEU A 124 4.06 -7.16 -2.35
C LEU A 124 5.21 -8.15 -2.36
N ALA A 125 5.33 -8.93 -3.43
CA ALA A 125 6.43 -9.90 -3.60
C ALA A 125 7.79 -9.20 -3.67
N ASN A 126 7.87 -8.06 -4.37
CA ASN A 126 9.09 -7.25 -4.43
C ASN A 126 9.48 -6.73 -3.04
N GLY A 127 8.51 -6.29 -2.24
CA GLY A 127 8.75 -5.84 -0.87
C GLY A 127 9.26 -6.96 0.05
N GLU A 128 8.72 -8.17 -0.07
CA GLU A 128 9.21 -9.32 0.66
C GLU A 128 10.63 -9.71 0.22
N ALA A 129 10.91 -9.72 -1.09
CA ALA A 129 12.25 -9.98 -1.63
C ALA A 129 13.28 -8.95 -1.15
N LEU A 130 12.90 -7.69 -0.99
CA LEU A 130 13.71 -6.60 -0.42
C LEU A 130 13.81 -6.65 1.11
N LYS A 131 13.18 -7.63 1.76
CA LYS A 131 13.19 -7.82 3.23
C LYS A 131 12.66 -6.62 4.02
N ILE A 132 11.71 -5.88 3.46
CA ILE A 132 11.06 -4.75 4.14
C ILE A 132 9.84 -5.18 4.96
N GLY A 133 9.40 -6.43 4.83
CA GLY A 133 8.31 -7.06 5.58
C GLY A 133 8.02 -8.45 5.05
N THR A 134 6.89 -9.06 5.45
CA THR A 134 6.51 -10.41 5.03
C THR A 134 5.08 -10.51 4.49
N MET A 135 4.90 -11.31 3.45
CA MET A 135 3.57 -11.71 2.95
C MET A 135 2.95 -12.85 3.78
N ASN A 136 3.75 -13.54 4.60
CA ASN A 136 3.29 -14.66 5.42
C ASN A 136 2.62 -14.17 6.70
N ILE A 137 1.41 -13.62 6.59
CA ILE A 137 0.66 -13.08 7.73
C ILE A 137 0.22 -14.15 8.72
N ASP A 138 0.20 -15.43 8.32
CA ASP A 138 -0.23 -16.54 9.19
C ASP A 138 0.82 -16.85 10.28
N LYS A 139 2.08 -16.40 10.08
CA LYS A 139 3.15 -16.48 11.08
C LYS A 139 3.16 -15.31 12.05
N LEU A 140 2.31 -14.31 11.85
CA LEU A 140 2.23 -13.12 12.68
C LEU A 140 1.13 -13.25 13.75
N ASN A 141 1.30 -12.54 14.85
CA ASN A 141 0.25 -12.44 15.88
C ASN A 141 -0.82 -11.43 15.42
N VAL A 142 -1.80 -11.92 14.66
CA VAL A 142 -2.88 -11.09 14.12
C VAL A 142 -4.05 -11.05 15.09
N LYS A 143 -4.37 -9.86 15.60
CA LYS A 143 -5.59 -9.61 16.37
C LYS A 143 -6.71 -9.15 15.45
N ARG A 144 -7.85 -9.82 15.49
CA ARG A 144 -9.07 -9.43 14.77
C ARG A 144 -10.08 -8.87 15.76
N ILE A 145 -10.47 -7.61 15.54
CA ILE A 145 -11.45 -6.92 16.38
C ILE A 145 -12.69 -6.69 15.54
N LYS A 146 -13.83 -7.17 16.01
CA LYS A 146 -15.14 -6.90 15.42
C LYS A 146 -15.81 -5.84 16.27
N MET A 147 -16.16 -4.71 15.66
CA MET A 147 -16.92 -3.63 16.28
C MET A 147 -18.38 -3.67 15.81
#